data_68e30b5218437c940a695ed23b778dd3
#
_entry.id   68e30b5218437c940a695ed23b778dd3
#
_cell.length_a   1.000
_cell.length_b   1.000
_cell.length_c   1.000
_cell.angle_alpha   90.00
_cell.angle_beta   90.00
_cell.angle_gamma   90.00
#
_symmetry.space_group_name_H-M   'P 1'
#
loop_
_entity.id
_entity.type
_entity.pdbx_description
1 polymer ?
#
loop_
_entity_poly.entity_id
_entity_poly.type
_entity_poly.pdbx_seq_one_letter_code
_entity_poly.pdbx_strand_id
1 'polypeptide(L)'
;MSVTLLPVPSTAIIVVAGGSGTRLGAGAPKAFVGIDERTVLRHALDRVFAAAPAQIVVVAPAGHEGEAETELRAAAGERSDLGRVVVGGPTRQESVAAGLHALWGGITTVLVHDAARALTPPAQI
;
A
#
# COMPACT_ATOMS: atom_id res chain seq x y z
N MET A 1 -28.66 -8.90 -24.70
CA MET A 1 -29.06 -8.54 -23.37
C MET A 1 -28.07 -7.59 -22.78
N SER A 2 -28.60 -6.59 -22.25
CA SER A 2 -27.75 -5.62 -21.60
C SER A 2 -27.50 -6.06 -20.17
N VAL A 3 -26.28 -6.20 -19.83
CA VAL A 3 -25.94 -6.43 -18.46
C VAL A 3 -25.96 -5.08 -17.77
N THR A 4 -26.73 -5.01 -16.73
CA THR A 4 -26.65 -3.82 -15.92
C THR A 4 -25.32 -3.82 -15.24
N LEU A 5 -24.53 -2.89 -15.64
CA LEU A 5 -23.23 -2.76 -15.03
C LEU A 5 -23.34 -1.81 -13.90
N LEU A 6 -23.46 -2.37 -12.73
CA LEU A 6 -23.10 -1.57 -11.59
C LEU A 6 -21.66 -1.17 -11.80
N PRO A 7 -21.31 0.07 -11.54
CA PRO A 7 -19.91 0.45 -11.67
C PRO A 7 -19.09 -0.52 -10.84
N VAL A 8 -18.22 -1.25 -11.50
CA VAL A 8 -17.24 -2.02 -10.77
C VAL A 8 -16.42 -0.99 -10.00
N PRO A 9 -16.18 -1.21 -8.73
CA PRO A 9 -15.34 -0.28 -7.99
C PRO A 9 -14.02 -0.13 -8.73
N SER A 10 -13.77 1.05 -9.19
CA SER A 10 -12.52 1.37 -9.90
C SER A 10 -11.62 2.19 -9.00
N THR A 11 -11.60 1.82 -7.73
CA THR A 11 -10.79 2.47 -6.73
C THR A 11 -9.49 1.73 -6.57
N ALA A 12 -8.39 2.46 -6.65
CA ALA A 12 -7.08 1.94 -6.30
C ALA A 12 -6.64 2.55 -4.98
N ILE A 13 -5.88 1.79 -4.22
CA ILE A 13 -5.29 2.30 -2.99
C ILE A 13 -3.78 2.26 -3.16
N ILE A 14 -3.14 3.40 -2.96
CA ILE A 14 -1.69 3.50 -2.96
C ILE A 14 -1.25 3.48 -1.51
N VAL A 15 -0.49 2.47 -1.14
CA VAL A 15 0.05 2.34 0.22
C VAL A 15 1.49 2.84 0.19
N VAL A 16 1.74 3.95 0.85
CA VAL A 16 3.07 4.53 0.90
C VAL A 16 3.81 3.90 2.08
N ALA A 17 4.78 3.07 1.76
CA ALA A 17 5.58 2.35 2.75
C ALA A 17 6.94 2.99 3.00
N GLY A 18 7.29 3.99 2.20
CA GLY A 18 8.55 4.71 2.35
C GLY A 18 8.28 6.18 2.56
N GLY A 19 9.06 6.80 3.40
CA GLY A 19 9.00 8.22 3.59
C GLY A 19 10.34 8.69 4.10
N SER A 20 10.74 9.86 3.67
CA SER A 20 12.02 10.41 4.10
C SER A 20 12.00 10.64 5.60
N GLY A 21 13.07 10.23 6.27
CA GLY A 21 13.26 10.48 7.69
C GLY A 21 12.40 9.66 8.63
N THR A 22 11.58 8.76 8.13
CA THR A 22 10.71 7.97 9.01
C THR A 22 11.39 6.66 9.38
N ARG A 23 12.33 6.76 10.29
CA ARG A 23 13.01 5.58 10.81
C ARG A 23 12.81 5.51 12.31
N LEU A 24 12.64 4.29 12.78
CA LEU A 24 12.72 4.02 14.20
C LEU A 24 14.16 3.62 14.51
N GLY A 25 14.51 3.57 15.77
CA GLY A 25 15.88 3.32 16.19
C GLY A 25 16.52 2.05 15.71
N ALA A 26 15.77 1.15 15.13
CA ALA A 26 16.28 -0.11 14.61
C ALA A 26 16.94 0.00 13.24
N GLY A 27 16.96 1.18 12.63
CA GLY A 27 17.55 1.37 11.31
C GLY A 27 16.68 0.96 10.14
N ALA A 28 15.56 0.32 10.38
CA ALA A 28 14.63 -0.05 9.33
C ALA A 28 13.60 1.06 9.10
N PRO A 29 13.09 1.21 7.86
CA PRO A 29 11.97 2.10 7.65
C PRO A 29 10.80 1.71 8.53
N LYS A 30 10.04 2.71 8.98
CA LYS A 30 8.95 2.48 9.93
C LYS A 30 7.96 1.42 9.47
N ALA A 31 7.69 1.34 8.17
CA ALA A 31 6.73 0.38 7.62
C ALA A 31 7.16 -1.08 7.82
N PHE A 32 8.45 -1.33 7.98
CA PHE A 32 8.96 -2.70 8.11
C PHE A 32 9.31 -3.08 9.54
N VAL A 33 8.93 -2.25 10.49
CA VAL A 33 9.10 -2.58 11.90
C VAL A 33 7.95 -3.49 12.33
N GLY A 34 8.28 -4.53 13.09
CA GLY A 34 7.27 -5.44 13.62
C GLY A 34 6.54 -4.83 14.81
N ILE A 35 5.24 -5.00 14.85
CA ILE A 35 4.42 -4.58 15.99
C ILE A 35 4.10 -5.80 16.85
N ASP A 36 3.81 -6.90 16.21
CA ASP A 36 3.57 -8.19 16.83
C ASP A 36 4.26 -9.22 15.95
N GLU A 37 3.54 -10.18 15.40
CA GLU A 37 4.10 -11.12 14.44
C GLU A 37 4.14 -10.56 13.02
N ARG A 38 3.64 -9.33 12.83
CA ARG A 38 3.53 -8.71 11.51
C ARG A 38 4.15 -7.33 11.53
N THR A 39 4.63 -6.91 10.38
CA THR A 39 5.16 -5.56 10.22
C THR A 39 4.03 -4.54 10.15
N VAL A 40 4.39 -3.29 10.33
CA VAL A 40 3.44 -2.17 10.15
C VAL A 40 2.83 -2.21 8.76
N LEU A 41 3.66 -2.49 7.75
CA LEU A 41 3.17 -2.61 6.37
C LEU A 41 2.13 -3.72 6.23
N ARG A 42 2.39 -4.88 6.83
CA ARG A 42 1.46 -6.00 6.75
C ARG A 42 0.11 -5.65 7.36
N HIS A 43 0.11 -4.95 8.50
CA HIS A 43 -1.13 -4.52 9.11
C HIS A 43 -1.91 -3.57 8.21
N ALA A 44 -1.21 -2.63 7.57
CA ALA A 44 -1.85 -1.71 6.64
C ALA A 44 -2.44 -2.46 5.45
N LEU A 45 -1.69 -3.41 4.90
CA LEU A 45 -2.15 -4.19 3.76
C LEU A 45 -3.36 -5.06 4.09
N ASP A 46 -3.39 -5.65 5.28
CA ASP A 46 -4.55 -6.44 5.70
C ASP A 46 -5.81 -5.58 5.70
N ARG A 47 -5.72 -4.33 6.16
CA ARG A 47 -6.85 -3.42 6.15
C ARG A 47 -7.25 -3.01 4.74
N VAL A 48 -6.28 -2.76 3.90
CA VAL A 48 -6.51 -2.31 2.52
C VAL A 48 -7.19 -3.43 1.73
N PHE A 49 -6.72 -4.65 1.87
CA PHE A 49 -7.36 -5.78 1.18
C PHE A 49 -8.78 -6.04 1.71
N ALA A 50 -9.04 -5.74 2.96
CA ALA A 50 -10.39 -5.88 3.52
C ALA A 50 -11.38 -4.91 2.86
N ALA A 51 -10.89 -3.78 2.34
CA ALA A 51 -11.73 -2.81 1.63
C ALA A 51 -12.04 -3.23 0.20
N ALA A 52 -11.42 -4.31 -0.28
CA ALA A 52 -11.65 -4.88 -1.61
C ALA A 52 -11.50 -3.87 -2.76
N PRO A 53 -10.37 -3.16 -2.85
CA PRO A 53 -10.15 -2.24 -3.97
C PRO A 53 -9.90 -3.00 -5.27
N ALA A 54 -9.98 -2.28 -6.39
CA ALA A 54 -9.69 -2.86 -7.70
C ALA A 54 -8.19 -3.06 -7.92
N GLN A 55 -7.36 -2.24 -7.30
CA GLN A 55 -5.91 -2.35 -7.40
C GLN A 55 -5.26 -1.80 -6.14
N ILE A 56 -4.14 -2.40 -5.77
CA ILE A 56 -3.33 -1.92 -4.66
C ILE A 56 -1.90 -1.73 -5.17
N VAL A 57 -1.34 -0.56 -4.94
CA VAL A 57 0.05 -0.28 -5.28
C VAL A 57 0.79 0.04 -4.00
N VAL A 58 1.83 -0.73 -3.71
CA VAL A 58 2.70 -0.46 -2.57
C VAL A 58 3.91 0.29 -3.09
N VAL A 59 4.15 1.45 -2.53
CA VAL A 59 5.33 2.25 -2.88
C VAL A 59 6.36 2.05 -1.78
N ALA A 60 7.42 1.32 -2.10
CA ALA A 60 8.44 0.95 -1.14
C ALA A 60 9.66 1.87 -1.25
N PRO A 61 10.40 2.07 -0.16
CA PRO A 61 11.66 2.77 -0.26
C PRO A 61 12.68 1.92 -1.03
N ALA A 62 13.63 2.59 -1.67
CA ALA A 62 14.66 1.89 -2.43
C ALA A 62 15.40 0.89 -1.54
N GLY A 63 15.61 -0.30 -2.05
CA GLY A 63 16.25 -1.36 -1.31
C GLY A 63 15.31 -2.23 -0.49
N HIS A 64 14.04 -1.87 -0.39
CA HIS A 64 13.07 -2.63 0.41
C HIS A 64 11.94 -3.21 -0.44
N GLU A 65 12.11 -3.25 -1.76
CA GLU A 65 11.10 -3.76 -2.67
C GLU A 65 10.79 -5.24 -2.42
N GLY A 66 11.81 -6.03 -2.15
CA GLY A 66 11.63 -7.46 -1.89
C GLY A 66 10.82 -7.71 -0.63
N GLU A 67 11.09 -6.95 0.42
CA GLU A 67 10.33 -7.07 1.66
C GLU A 67 8.87 -6.64 1.44
N ALA A 68 8.67 -5.58 0.70
CA ALA A 68 7.32 -5.12 0.39
C ALA A 68 6.55 -6.14 -0.44
N GLU A 69 7.21 -6.78 -1.40
CA GLU A 69 6.60 -7.82 -2.20
C GLU A 69 6.18 -9.01 -1.35
N THR A 70 7.02 -9.41 -0.42
CA THR A 70 6.71 -10.52 0.49
C THR A 70 5.48 -10.20 1.32
N GLU A 71 5.43 -8.99 1.88
CA GLU A 71 4.29 -8.59 2.70
C GLU A 71 3.01 -8.48 1.88
N LEU A 72 3.12 -7.95 0.66
CA LEU A 72 1.98 -7.82 -0.23
C LEU A 72 1.38 -9.18 -0.56
N ARG A 73 2.21 -10.13 -0.93
CA ARG A 73 1.75 -11.48 -1.27
C ARG A 73 1.13 -12.19 -0.07
N ALA A 74 1.72 -12.01 1.09
CA ALA A 74 1.21 -12.61 2.31
C ALA A 74 -0.17 -12.05 2.68
N ALA A 75 -0.36 -10.76 2.52
CA ALA A 75 -1.64 -10.13 2.81
C ALA A 75 -2.69 -10.45 1.75
N ALA A 76 -2.28 -10.54 0.50
CA ALA A 76 -3.20 -10.72 -0.62
C ALA A 76 -3.73 -12.14 -0.75
N GLY A 77 -2.91 -13.13 -0.46
CA GLY A 77 -3.28 -14.51 -0.70
C GLY A 77 -3.60 -14.73 -2.17
N GLU A 78 -4.81 -15.12 -2.47
CA GLU A 78 -5.22 -15.39 -3.86
C GLU A 78 -5.40 -14.12 -4.69
N ARG A 79 -5.40 -12.96 -4.06
CA ARG A 79 -5.60 -11.68 -4.74
C ARG A 79 -4.30 -10.96 -5.05
N SER A 80 -3.18 -11.68 -5.10
CA SER A 80 -1.88 -11.06 -5.33
C SER A 80 -1.76 -10.39 -6.70
N ASP A 81 -2.58 -10.80 -7.66
CA ASP A 81 -2.61 -10.17 -8.97
C ASP A 81 -3.19 -8.75 -8.93
N LEU A 82 -3.86 -8.37 -7.86
CA LEU A 82 -4.37 -7.00 -7.70
C LEU A 82 -3.30 -6.06 -7.17
N GLY A 83 -2.20 -6.58 -6.68
CA GLY A 83 -1.17 -5.81 -6.03
C GLY A 83 0.07 -5.62 -6.87
N ARG A 84 0.75 -4.51 -6.65
CA ARG A 84 1.99 -4.21 -7.34
C ARG A 84 2.89 -3.41 -6.40
N VAL A 85 4.18 -3.67 -6.49
CA VAL A 85 5.18 -2.92 -5.73
C VAL A 85 5.99 -2.06 -6.68
N VAL A 86 6.16 -0.80 -6.33
CA VAL A 86 7.02 0.12 -7.05
C VAL A 86 7.94 0.81 -6.08
N VAL A 87 9.02 1.37 -6.57
CA VAL A 87 9.97 2.11 -5.75
C VAL A 87 9.56 3.57 -5.71
N GLY A 88 9.52 4.15 -4.53
CA GLY A 88 9.22 5.56 -4.35
C GLY A 88 10.44 6.44 -4.47
N GLY A 89 10.20 7.73 -4.43
CA GLY A 89 11.25 8.72 -4.43
C GLY A 89 11.62 9.18 -3.03
N PRO A 90 12.51 10.16 -2.92
CA PRO A 90 12.98 10.65 -1.63
C PRO A 90 11.93 11.46 -0.86
N THR A 91 10.90 11.94 -1.52
CA THR A 91 9.83 12.68 -0.87
C THR A 91 8.51 11.92 -0.96
N ARG A 92 7.56 12.29 -0.09
CA ARG A 92 6.23 11.70 -0.14
C ARG A 92 5.54 11.98 -1.48
N GLN A 93 5.70 13.20 -1.99
CA GLN A 93 5.14 13.57 -3.29
C GLN A 93 5.65 12.69 -4.40
N GLU A 94 6.95 12.44 -4.43
CA GLU A 94 7.55 11.57 -5.44
C GLU A 94 7.09 10.14 -5.30
N SER A 95 6.91 9.68 -4.07
CA SER A 95 6.40 8.33 -3.82
C SER A 95 4.96 8.20 -4.29
N VAL A 96 4.12 9.18 -4.01
CA VAL A 96 2.74 9.16 -4.49
C VAL A 96 2.71 9.19 -6.02
N ALA A 97 3.56 10.00 -6.64
CA ALA A 97 3.64 10.06 -8.09
C ALA A 97 4.02 8.70 -8.68
N ALA A 98 4.97 8.01 -8.07
CA ALA A 98 5.37 6.69 -8.54
C ALA A 98 4.19 5.71 -8.48
N GLY A 99 3.40 5.78 -7.41
CA GLY A 99 2.20 4.96 -7.29
C GLY A 99 1.17 5.28 -8.36
N LEU A 100 0.96 6.56 -8.63
CA LEU A 100 0.00 6.97 -9.65
C LEU A 100 0.39 6.48 -11.04
N HIS A 101 1.67 6.46 -11.35
CA HIS A 101 2.14 5.95 -12.64
C HIS A 101 1.94 4.44 -12.80
N ALA A 102 1.74 3.73 -11.73
CA ALA A 102 1.56 2.28 -11.76
C ALA A 102 0.09 1.87 -11.88
N LEU A 103 -0.82 2.80 -11.89
CA LEU A 103 -2.25 2.49 -11.91
C LEU A 103 -2.68 1.94 -13.26
N TRP A 104 -3.60 0.98 -13.20
CA TRP A 104 -4.19 0.42 -14.39
C TRP A 104 -5.15 1.42 -15.04
N GLY A 105 -5.40 1.23 -16.34
CA GLY A 105 -6.47 1.95 -17.00
C GLY A 105 -7.81 1.59 -16.38
N GLY A 106 -8.71 2.54 -16.35
CA GLY A 106 -10.01 2.33 -15.77
C GLY A 106 -10.14 2.69 -14.29
N ILE A 107 -9.03 2.96 -13.61
CA ILE A 107 -9.08 3.45 -12.24
C ILE A 107 -9.57 4.90 -12.27
N THR A 108 -10.61 5.17 -11.51
CA THR A 108 -11.21 6.51 -11.45
C THR A 108 -11.06 7.19 -10.09
N THR A 109 -10.82 6.41 -9.06
CA THR A 109 -10.66 6.94 -7.71
C THR A 109 -9.38 6.38 -7.11
N VAL A 110 -8.60 7.24 -6.48
CA VAL A 110 -7.35 6.82 -5.85
C VAL A 110 -7.34 7.31 -4.41
N LEU A 111 -7.10 6.40 -3.51
CA LEU A 111 -6.90 6.71 -2.10
C LEU A 111 -5.42 6.49 -1.78
N VAL A 112 -4.86 7.38 -1.00
CA VAL A 112 -3.49 7.25 -0.55
C VAL A 112 -3.48 6.95 0.93
N HIS A 113 -2.82 5.88 1.30
CA HIS A 113 -2.75 5.41 2.68
C HIS A 113 -1.30 5.30 3.10
N ASP A 114 -0.94 5.96 4.17
CA ASP A 114 0.40 5.82 4.74
C ASP A 114 0.44 4.58 5.61
N ALA A 115 1.38 3.68 5.32
CA ALA A 115 1.50 2.44 6.08
C ALA A 115 1.73 2.72 7.58
N ALA A 116 2.47 3.76 7.89
CA ALA A 116 2.76 4.11 9.27
C ALA A 116 1.52 4.45 10.10
N ARG A 117 0.39 4.72 9.46
CA ARG A 117 -0.85 4.98 10.19
C ARG A 117 -1.36 3.78 10.96
N ALA A 118 -0.84 2.59 10.68
CA ALA A 118 -1.17 1.42 11.48
C ALA A 118 -0.73 1.59 12.94
N LEU A 119 0.17 2.53 13.22
CA LEU A 119 0.60 2.85 14.58
C LEU A 119 -0.31 3.86 15.27
N THR A 120 -1.26 4.45 14.54
CA THR A 120 -2.15 5.47 15.08
C THR A 120 -3.34 4.81 15.75
N PRO A 121 -3.65 5.15 17.00
CA PRO A 121 -4.83 4.60 17.65
C PRO A 121 -6.10 4.93 16.85
N PRO A 122 -7.07 4.01 16.79
CA PRO A 122 -8.27 4.23 16.00
C PRO A 122 -9.04 5.50 16.38
N ALA A 123 -8.97 5.91 17.62
CA ALA A 123 -9.69 7.10 18.06
C ALA A 123 -9.15 8.41 17.48
N GLN A 124 -7.99 8.36 16.84
CA GLN A 124 -7.34 9.54 16.27
C GLN A 124 -7.49 9.62 14.75
N ILE A 125 -8.21 8.69 14.20
CA ILE A 125 -8.40 8.65 12.75
C ILE A 125 -9.64 9.46 12.37
#